data_a930d25e18ff5ee1f7e9a018dd89b55d
#
_entry.id   a930d25e18ff5ee1f7e9a018dd89b55d
#
_cell.length_a   1.000
_cell.length_b   1.000
_cell.length_c   1.000
_cell.angle_alpha   90.00
_cell.angle_beta   90.00
_cell.angle_gamma   90.00
#
_symmetry.space_group_name_H-M   'P 1'
#
loop_
_entity.id
_entity.type
_entity.pdbx_description
1 polymer ?
#
loop_
_entity_poly.entity_id
_entity_poly.type
_entity_poly.pdbx_seq_one_letter_code
_entity_poly.pdbx_strand_id
1 'polypeptide(L)'
;MTDKKCIKEMIKLFFPYKKRLVCILLCMILSSIISIVIPILSQRIVDLGFIQKNINIVVTLTLLLFCLYGMNILIDIFKEKNRLKLSADFTEKLNKDFFGHIINIKADSMENKNSTEILTQAEIDVSAIASLADERIFYVLTKLLSMIGGFIGLCVISKELAIMVLAFIPIKAILISKLSKKRKEKYHNYLDINGEYSFWLGETIAGLSEIRNFGIKKEKEKELMWFQKKINNADYEMNMLSEYNGSVDTFLLNVLQILIYVSGIYFIVNSGLSVGSIFAFVTYS
;
A
#
# COMPACT_ATOMS: atom_id res chain seq x y z
N MET A 1 -5.56 22.33 17.12
CA MET A 1 -6.76 21.50 17.37
C MET A 1 -6.27 20.13 17.84
N THR A 2 -6.81 19.60 18.94
CA THR A 2 -6.35 18.32 19.48
C THR A 2 -6.72 17.18 18.48
N ASP A 3 -5.79 16.31 18.15
CA ASP A 3 -5.93 15.20 17.18
C ASP A 3 -7.24 14.41 17.34
N LYS A 4 -7.73 14.24 18.58
CA LYS A 4 -8.98 13.56 18.88
C LYS A 4 -10.24 14.26 18.29
N LYS A 5 -10.24 15.59 18.18
CA LYS A 5 -11.37 16.34 17.63
C LYS A 5 -11.41 16.21 16.11
N CYS A 6 -10.25 16.24 15.48
CA CYS A 6 -10.10 16.04 14.05
C CYS A 6 -10.57 14.63 13.63
N ILE A 7 -10.14 13.58 14.33
CA ILE A 7 -10.56 12.20 14.09
C ILE A 7 -12.08 12.03 14.24
N LYS A 8 -12.68 12.68 15.25
CA LYS A 8 -14.14 12.60 15.47
C LYS A 8 -14.93 13.27 14.33
N GLU A 9 -14.45 14.37 13.81
CA GLU A 9 -15.04 15.06 12.65
C GLU A 9 -14.90 14.24 11.38
N MET A 10 -13.74 13.64 11.15
CA MET A 10 -13.53 12.71 10.03
C MET A 10 -14.49 11.53 10.08
N ILE A 11 -14.67 10.89 11.24
CA ILE A 11 -15.64 9.79 11.39
C ILE A 11 -17.07 10.24 11.06
N LYS A 12 -17.46 11.46 11.43
CA LYS A 12 -18.78 12.00 11.08
C LYS A 12 -18.99 12.15 9.57
N LEU A 13 -17.95 12.50 8.81
CA LEU A 13 -18.02 12.60 7.37
C LEU A 13 -18.32 11.25 6.69
N PHE A 14 -17.83 10.14 7.27
CA PHE A 14 -18.09 8.80 6.78
C PHE A 14 -19.41 8.19 7.26
N PHE A 15 -20.05 8.78 8.26
CA PHE A 15 -21.29 8.23 8.87
C PHE A 15 -22.45 8.00 7.87
N PRO A 16 -22.68 8.87 6.86
CA PRO A 16 -23.71 8.62 5.85
C PRO A 16 -23.47 7.34 5.04
N TYR A 17 -22.21 6.91 4.92
CA TYR A 17 -21.79 5.76 4.11
C TYR A 17 -21.58 4.48 4.91
N LYS A 18 -22.04 4.44 6.18
CA LYS A 18 -21.84 3.30 7.11
C LYS A 18 -22.23 1.95 6.53
N LYS A 19 -23.29 1.87 5.72
CA LYS A 19 -23.71 0.59 5.09
C LYS A 19 -22.65 0.05 4.15
N ARG A 20 -22.04 0.92 3.30
CA ARG A 20 -20.96 0.52 2.39
C ARG A 20 -19.68 0.19 3.14
N LEU A 21 -19.33 0.96 4.17
CA LEU A 21 -18.17 0.68 5.02
C LEU A 21 -18.29 -0.67 5.70
N VAL A 22 -19.44 -0.99 6.28
CA VAL A 22 -19.70 -2.30 6.89
C VAL A 22 -19.59 -3.41 5.83
N CYS A 23 -20.14 -3.21 4.64
CA CYS A 23 -20.03 -4.16 3.54
C CYS A 23 -18.57 -4.42 3.13
N ILE A 24 -17.76 -3.36 2.98
CA ILE A 24 -16.33 -3.46 2.66
C ILE A 24 -15.60 -4.22 3.78
N LEU A 25 -15.85 -3.88 5.04
CA LEU A 25 -15.23 -4.55 6.20
C LEU A 25 -15.61 -6.04 6.27
N LEU A 26 -16.86 -6.38 6.01
CA LEU A 26 -17.30 -7.80 5.94
C LEU A 26 -16.58 -8.55 4.82
N CYS A 27 -16.46 -7.95 3.63
CA CYS A 27 -15.70 -8.55 2.54
C CYS A 27 -14.22 -8.75 2.90
N MET A 28 -13.60 -7.78 3.58
CA MET A 28 -12.21 -7.90 4.05
C MET A 28 -12.03 -9.04 5.05
N ILE A 29 -12.95 -9.18 5.99
CA ILE A 29 -12.94 -10.28 6.98
C ILE A 29 -13.12 -11.63 6.27
N LEU A 30 -14.07 -11.75 5.34
CA LEU A 30 -14.29 -12.96 4.57
C LEU A 30 -13.07 -13.34 3.73
N SER A 31 -12.47 -12.38 3.03
CA SER A 31 -11.25 -12.59 2.24
C SER A 31 -10.07 -13.03 3.14
N SER A 32 -9.94 -12.43 4.35
CA SER A 32 -8.93 -12.82 5.33
C SER A 32 -9.15 -14.25 5.84
N ILE A 33 -10.40 -14.67 6.11
CA ILE A 33 -10.71 -16.05 6.52
C ILE A 33 -10.34 -17.03 5.41
N ILE A 34 -10.68 -16.74 4.15
CA ILE A 34 -10.30 -17.58 3.01
C ILE A 34 -8.78 -17.71 2.91
N SER A 35 -8.04 -16.60 3.08
CA SER A 35 -6.58 -16.59 3.06
C SER A 35 -5.95 -17.45 4.17
N ILE A 36 -6.64 -17.64 5.31
CA ILE A 36 -6.20 -18.55 6.39
C ILE A 36 -6.47 -20.00 5.99
N VAL A 37 -7.60 -20.29 5.36
CA VAL A 37 -8.01 -21.66 5.02
C VAL A 37 -7.17 -22.26 3.90
N ILE A 38 -6.74 -21.46 2.92
CA ILE A 38 -6.00 -21.93 1.74
C ILE A 38 -4.71 -22.71 2.10
N PRO A 39 -3.79 -22.19 2.95
CA PRO A 39 -2.59 -22.94 3.31
C PRO A 39 -2.88 -24.21 4.12
N ILE A 40 -3.94 -24.22 4.95
CA ILE A 40 -4.36 -25.42 5.70
C ILE A 40 -4.86 -26.50 4.75
N LEU A 41 -5.60 -26.13 3.70
CA LEU A 41 -6.01 -27.10 2.67
C LEU A 41 -4.82 -27.60 1.87
N SER A 42 -3.86 -26.72 1.54
CA SER A 42 -2.62 -27.09 0.85
C SER A 42 -1.81 -28.09 1.69
N GLN A 43 -1.72 -27.87 2.99
CA GLN A 43 -1.14 -28.85 3.93
C GLN A 43 -1.82 -30.23 3.79
N ARG A 44 -3.16 -30.26 3.84
CA ARG A 44 -3.91 -31.52 3.76
C ARG A 44 -3.74 -32.22 2.42
N ILE A 45 -3.61 -31.49 1.31
CA ILE A 45 -3.31 -32.07 0.00
C ILE A 45 -1.97 -32.79 0.02
N VAL A 46 -0.95 -32.19 0.63
CA VAL A 46 0.38 -32.82 0.75
C VAL A 46 0.31 -34.05 1.66
N ASP A 47 -0.24 -33.91 2.86
CA ASP A 47 -0.20 -34.96 3.87
C ASP A 47 -1.12 -36.14 3.58
N LEU A 48 -2.37 -35.89 3.21
CA LEU A 48 -3.38 -36.92 2.98
C LEU A 48 -3.47 -37.35 1.51
N GLY A 49 -3.08 -36.44 0.61
CA GLY A 49 -3.13 -36.70 -0.82
C GLY A 49 -1.85 -37.34 -1.34
N PHE A 50 -0.75 -36.58 -1.36
CA PHE A 50 0.50 -37.01 -1.98
C PHE A 50 1.24 -38.07 -1.16
N ILE A 51 1.36 -37.88 0.15
CA ILE A 51 2.10 -38.83 1.00
C ILE A 51 1.36 -40.18 1.09
N GLN A 52 0.01 -40.12 1.23
CA GLN A 52 -0.82 -41.33 1.28
C GLN A 52 -1.23 -41.85 -0.11
N LYS A 53 -0.81 -41.19 -1.20
CA LYS A 53 -1.12 -41.55 -2.59
C LYS A 53 -2.63 -41.68 -2.88
N ASN A 54 -3.45 -40.88 -2.21
CA ASN A 54 -4.90 -40.92 -2.35
C ASN A 54 -5.38 -39.89 -3.37
N ILE A 55 -5.59 -40.34 -4.60
CA ILE A 55 -5.99 -39.47 -5.73
C ILE A 55 -7.34 -38.79 -5.47
N ASN A 56 -8.30 -39.47 -4.87
CA ASN A 56 -9.64 -38.92 -4.60
C ASN A 56 -9.56 -37.70 -3.65
N ILE A 57 -8.73 -37.76 -2.61
CA ILE A 57 -8.52 -36.65 -1.69
C ILE A 57 -7.85 -35.48 -2.42
N VAL A 58 -6.82 -35.75 -3.23
CA VAL A 58 -6.15 -34.70 -4.02
C VAL A 58 -7.15 -33.97 -4.91
N VAL A 59 -7.94 -34.70 -5.71
CA VAL A 59 -8.92 -34.11 -6.63
C VAL A 59 -9.97 -33.29 -5.87
N THR A 60 -10.53 -33.86 -4.80
CA THR A 60 -11.58 -33.16 -4.01
C THR A 60 -11.07 -31.88 -3.37
N LEU A 61 -9.89 -31.91 -2.71
CA LEU A 61 -9.33 -30.73 -2.05
C LEU A 61 -8.86 -29.67 -3.07
N THR A 62 -8.32 -30.10 -4.22
CA THR A 62 -7.94 -29.17 -5.30
C THR A 62 -9.14 -28.48 -5.91
N LEU A 63 -10.26 -29.18 -6.13
CA LEU A 63 -11.52 -28.58 -6.56
C LEU A 63 -12.05 -27.57 -5.52
N LEU A 64 -11.96 -27.93 -4.23
CA LEU A 64 -12.33 -27.02 -3.15
C LEU A 64 -11.46 -25.76 -3.15
N LEU A 65 -10.14 -25.88 -3.32
CA LEU A 65 -9.23 -24.74 -3.45
C LEU A 65 -9.61 -23.87 -4.66
N PHE A 66 -9.90 -24.48 -5.80
CA PHE A 66 -10.34 -23.74 -7.00
C PHE A 66 -11.61 -22.93 -6.73
N CYS A 67 -12.60 -23.53 -6.06
CA CYS A 67 -13.82 -22.82 -5.64
C CYS A 67 -13.52 -21.66 -4.66
N LEU A 68 -12.63 -21.87 -3.69
CA LEU A 68 -12.24 -20.83 -2.74
C LEU A 68 -11.50 -19.66 -3.42
N TYR A 69 -10.59 -19.95 -4.34
CA TYR A 69 -9.94 -18.90 -5.13
C TYR A 69 -10.95 -18.10 -5.96
N GLY A 70 -11.88 -18.80 -6.65
CA GLY A 70 -12.96 -18.15 -7.40
C GLY A 70 -13.84 -17.28 -6.50
N MET A 71 -14.23 -17.79 -5.33
CA MET A 71 -15.02 -17.03 -4.36
C MET A 71 -14.26 -15.82 -3.83
N ASN A 72 -12.96 -15.94 -3.55
CA ASN A 72 -12.13 -14.82 -3.10
C ASN A 72 -12.07 -13.70 -4.15
N ILE A 73 -11.90 -14.04 -5.42
CA ILE A 73 -11.93 -13.08 -6.55
C ILE A 73 -13.28 -12.35 -6.61
N LEU A 74 -14.39 -13.06 -6.46
CA LEU A 74 -15.73 -12.45 -6.48
C LEU A 74 -15.92 -11.49 -5.28
N ILE A 75 -15.46 -11.88 -4.10
CA ILE A 75 -15.48 -11.03 -2.90
C ILE A 75 -14.63 -9.78 -3.10
N ASP A 76 -13.43 -9.92 -3.68
CA ASP A 76 -12.54 -8.78 -3.95
C ASP A 76 -13.14 -7.82 -4.99
N ILE A 77 -13.75 -8.31 -6.05
CA ILE A 77 -14.46 -7.48 -7.04
C ILE A 77 -15.63 -6.74 -6.38
N PHE A 78 -16.40 -7.42 -5.54
CA PHE A 78 -17.54 -6.82 -4.85
C PHE A 78 -17.11 -5.76 -3.83
N LYS A 79 -16.04 -6.04 -3.07
CA LYS A 79 -15.38 -5.10 -2.17
C LYS A 79 -14.94 -3.85 -2.91
N GLU A 80 -14.22 -4.03 -4.03
CA GLU A 80 -13.68 -2.95 -4.83
C GLU A 80 -14.77 -2.08 -5.45
N LYS A 81 -15.83 -2.70 -5.98
CA LYS A 81 -17.01 -1.97 -6.48
C LYS A 81 -17.63 -1.06 -5.40
N ASN A 82 -17.77 -1.56 -4.16
CA ASN A 82 -18.32 -0.77 -3.08
C ASN A 82 -17.36 0.33 -2.63
N ARG A 83 -16.05 0.07 -2.63
CA ARG A 83 -15.01 1.07 -2.32
C ARG A 83 -15.00 2.21 -3.34
N LEU A 84 -14.99 1.88 -4.64
CA LEU A 84 -15.01 2.89 -5.71
C LEU A 84 -16.25 3.78 -5.65
N LYS A 85 -17.43 3.17 -5.40
CA LYS A 85 -18.67 3.95 -5.20
C LYS A 85 -18.59 4.82 -3.95
N LEU A 86 -18.01 4.31 -2.85
CA LEU A 86 -17.80 5.09 -1.64
C LEU A 86 -16.91 6.30 -1.92
N SER A 87 -15.78 6.09 -2.59
CA SER A 87 -14.83 7.15 -2.94
C SER A 87 -15.48 8.22 -3.83
N ALA A 88 -16.22 7.78 -4.86
CA ALA A 88 -16.91 8.70 -5.78
C ALA A 88 -17.95 9.56 -5.07
N ASP A 89 -18.88 8.93 -4.34
CA ASP A 89 -19.95 9.65 -3.63
C ASP A 89 -19.39 10.57 -2.52
N PHE A 90 -18.29 10.15 -1.87
CA PHE A 90 -17.62 10.95 -0.84
C PHE A 90 -16.96 12.18 -1.44
N THR A 91 -16.23 12.02 -2.55
CA THR A 91 -15.57 13.12 -3.28
C THR A 91 -16.61 14.10 -3.85
N GLU A 92 -17.70 13.60 -4.44
CA GLU A 92 -18.79 14.45 -4.93
C GLU A 92 -19.37 15.29 -3.81
N LYS A 93 -19.64 14.68 -2.64
CA LYS A 93 -20.16 15.41 -1.49
C LYS A 93 -19.18 16.47 -0.99
N LEU A 94 -17.88 16.12 -0.88
CA LEU A 94 -16.86 17.09 -0.46
C LEU A 94 -16.79 18.29 -1.41
N ASN A 95 -16.79 18.05 -2.71
CA ASN A 95 -16.78 19.12 -3.72
C ASN A 95 -18.04 20.01 -3.63
N LYS A 96 -19.21 19.39 -3.42
CA LYS A 96 -20.46 20.12 -3.24
C LYS A 96 -20.45 21.00 -1.98
N ASP A 97 -20.02 20.43 -0.85
CA ASP A 97 -19.95 21.15 0.43
C ASP A 97 -18.92 22.29 0.34
N PHE A 98 -17.78 22.04 -0.30
CA PHE A 98 -16.74 23.03 -0.58
C PHE A 98 -17.26 24.17 -1.45
N PHE A 99 -17.87 23.85 -2.60
CA PHE A 99 -18.42 24.85 -3.52
C PHE A 99 -19.53 25.68 -2.84
N GLY A 100 -20.41 25.02 -2.06
CA GLY A 100 -21.41 25.71 -1.26
C GLY A 100 -20.82 26.66 -0.22
N HIS A 101 -19.66 26.32 0.36
CA HIS A 101 -18.96 27.20 1.28
C HIS A 101 -18.35 28.42 0.57
N ILE A 102 -17.72 28.23 -0.58
CA ILE A 102 -17.14 29.33 -1.37
C ILE A 102 -18.18 30.36 -1.76
N ILE A 103 -19.35 29.94 -2.27
CA ILE A 103 -20.41 30.87 -2.70
C ILE A 103 -20.93 31.70 -1.52
N ASN A 104 -20.88 31.17 -0.31
CA ASN A 104 -21.36 31.87 0.89
C ASN A 104 -20.28 32.68 1.63
N ILE A 105 -19.03 32.70 1.15
CA ILE A 105 -17.98 33.56 1.70
C ILE A 105 -18.29 35.03 1.40
N LYS A 106 -18.14 35.90 2.42
CA LYS A 106 -18.31 37.35 2.24
C LYS A 106 -17.26 37.91 1.27
N ALA A 107 -17.67 38.75 0.36
CA ALA A 107 -16.81 39.38 -0.67
C ALA A 107 -15.57 40.07 -0.07
N ASP A 108 -15.73 40.79 1.04
CA ASP A 108 -14.63 41.47 1.75
C ASP A 108 -13.48 40.54 2.15
N SER A 109 -13.77 39.25 2.34
CA SER A 109 -12.73 38.25 2.73
C SER A 109 -11.88 37.81 1.53
N MET A 110 -12.29 38.14 0.31
CA MET A 110 -11.61 37.78 -0.94
C MET A 110 -10.82 38.92 -1.56
N GLU A 111 -11.08 40.18 -1.17
CA GLU A 111 -10.50 41.39 -1.82
C GLU A 111 -8.97 41.44 -1.78
N ASN A 112 -8.32 40.77 -0.83
CA ASN A 112 -6.87 40.79 -0.65
C ASN A 112 -6.16 39.45 -0.97
N LYS A 113 -6.85 38.46 -1.53
CA LYS A 113 -6.28 37.16 -1.85
C LYS A 113 -6.51 36.78 -3.31
N ASN A 114 -5.50 36.21 -3.93
CA ASN A 114 -5.60 35.67 -5.28
C ASN A 114 -6.64 34.54 -5.32
N SER A 115 -7.78 34.75 -5.98
CA SER A 115 -8.86 33.77 -6.07
C SER A 115 -8.38 32.40 -6.59
N THR A 116 -7.41 32.41 -7.50
CA THR A 116 -6.80 31.20 -8.06
C THR A 116 -6.01 30.42 -6.99
N GLU A 117 -5.28 31.13 -6.13
CA GLU A 117 -4.50 30.52 -5.05
C GLU A 117 -5.41 29.84 -4.01
N ILE A 118 -6.51 30.50 -3.63
CA ILE A 118 -7.51 29.94 -2.71
C ILE A 118 -8.13 28.67 -3.30
N LEU A 119 -8.51 28.70 -4.59
CA LEU A 119 -9.10 27.56 -5.28
C LEU A 119 -8.12 26.39 -5.34
N THR A 120 -6.86 26.65 -5.73
CA THR A 120 -5.83 25.60 -5.82
C THR A 120 -5.55 24.97 -4.46
N GLN A 121 -5.41 25.78 -3.40
CA GLN A 121 -5.19 25.26 -2.05
C GLN A 121 -6.36 24.40 -1.59
N ALA A 122 -7.57 24.84 -1.86
CA ALA A 122 -8.77 24.10 -1.47
C ALA A 122 -8.97 22.81 -2.27
N GLU A 123 -8.62 22.79 -3.56
CA GLU A 123 -8.59 21.54 -4.34
C GLU A 123 -7.60 20.54 -3.76
N ILE A 124 -6.42 21.01 -3.31
CA ILE A 124 -5.42 20.18 -2.61
C ILE A 124 -6.02 19.64 -1.32
N ASP A 125 -6.66 20.45 -0.50
CA ASP A 125 -7.26 20.05 0.78
C ASP A 125 -8.41 19.06 0.58
N VAL A 126 -9.30 19.29 -0.39
CA VAL A 126 -10.38 18.38 -0.76
C VAL A 126 -9.82 17.05 -1.24
N SER A 127 -8.80 17.08 -2.09
CA SER A 127 -8.12 15.85 -2.57
C SER A 127 -7.46 15.09 -1.44
N ALA A 128 -6.83 15.79 -0.49
CA ALA A 128 -6.22 15.17 0.68
C ALA A 128 -7.26 14.46 1.57
N ILE A 129 -8.44 15.08 1.78
CA ILE A 129 -9.54 14.46 2.53
C ILE A 129 -10.17 13.31 1.72
N ALA A 130 -10.36 13.48 0.41
CA ALA A 130 -10.90 12.43 -0.46
C ALA A 130 -10.01 11.18 -0.47
N SER A 131 -8.68 11.36 -0.35
CA SER A 131 -7.72 10.26 -0.29
C SER A 131 -7.92 9.33 0.92
N LEU A 132 -8.67 9.73 1.95
CA LEU A 132 -9.07 8.88 3.06
C LEU A 132 -10.04 7.75 2.65
N ALA A 133 -10.78 7.94 1.54
CA ALA A 133 -11.62 6.92 0.94
C ALA A 133 -10.89 6.12 -0.16
N ASP A 134 -9.59 6.36 -0.33
CA ASP A 134 -8.75 5.73 -1.35
C ASP A 134 -8.36 4.30 -1.02
N GLU A 135 -7.93 3.60 -2.05
CA GLU A 135 -7.44 2.22 -2.00
C GLU A 135 -6.37 1.99 -0.91
N ARG A 136 -5.50 2.97 -0.69
CA ARG A 136 -4.34 2.84 0.22
C ARG A 136 -4.73 2.49 1.65
N ILE A 137 -5.75 3.14 2.21
CA ILE A 137 -6.21 2.89 3.60
C ILE A 137 -6.83 1.50 3.70
N PHE A 138 -7.72 1.16 2.76
CA PHE A 138 -8.34 -0.17 2.72
C PHE A 138 -7.33 -1.28 2.45
N TYR A 139 -6.32 -1.02 1.62
CA TYR A 139 -5.20 -1.94 1.39
C TYR A 139 -4.42 -2.22 2.70
N VAL A 140 -4.04 -1.17 3.44
CA VAL A 140 -3.33 -1.32 4.72
C VAL A 140 -4.18 -2.11 5.72
N LEU A 141 -5.48 -1.80 5.84
CA LEU A 141 -6.40 -2.53 6.72
C LEU A 141 -6.52 -4.01 6.31
N THR A 142 -6.65 -4.29 5.01
CA THR A 142 -6.70 -5.68 4.50
C THR A 142 -5.40 -6.42 4.84
N LYS A 143 -4.24 -5.79 4.64
CA LYS A 143 -2.94 -6.40 4.95
C LYS A 143 -2.76 -6.65 6.44
N LEU A 144 -3.21 -5.75 7.31
CA LEU A 144 -3.21 -5.96 8.76
C LEU A 144 -4.10 -7.14 9.18
N LEU A 145 -5.30 -7.25 8.63
CA LEU A 145 -6.19 -8.38 8.90
C LEU A 145 -5.57 -9.69 8.41
N SER A 146 -4.98 -9.71 7.20
CA SER A 146 -4.30 -10.88 6.66
C SER A 146 -3.08 -11.28 7.51
N MET A 147 -2.31 -10.31 8.02
CA MET A 147 -1.18 -10.56 8.90
C MET A 147 -1.61 -11.19 10.23
N ILE A 148 -2.67 -10.66 10.85
CA ILE A 148 -3.23 -11.25 12.08
C ILE A 148 -3.74 -12.66 11.81
N GLY A 149 -4.48 -12.84 10.71
CA GLY A 149 -5.00 -14.15 10.32
C GLY A 149 -3.89 -15.16 10.01
N GLY A 150 -2.87 -14.75 9.25
CA GLY A 150 -1.69 -15.57 8.95
C GLY A 150 -0.97 -15.99 10.23
N PHE A 151 -0.77 -15.08 11.18
CA PHE A 151 -0.15 -15.39 12.47
C PHE A 151 -0.97 -16.39 13.28
N ILE A 152 -2.30 -16.26 13.30
CA ILE A 152 -3.18 -17.26 13.93
C ILE A 152 -3.01 -18.62 13.25
N GLY A 153 -2.98 -18.65 11.91
CA GLY A 153 -2.74 -19.88 11.14
C GLY A 153 -1.41 -20.54 11.47
N LEU A 154 -0.33 -19.75 11.59
CA LEU A 154 1.00 -20.23 12.01
C LEU A 154 0.96 -20.84 13.42
N CYS A 155 0.30 -20.20 14.39
CA CYS A 155 0.18 -20.68 15.76
C CYS A 155 -0.64 -21.98 15.86
N VAL A 156 -1.62 -22.18 14.97
CA VAL A 156 -2.41 -23.42 14.92
C VAL A 156 -1.59 -24.59 14.40
N ILE A 157 -0.66 -24.35 13.47
CA ILE A 157 0.17 -25.42 12.89
C ILE A 157 1.32 -25.79 13.83
N SER A 158 2.12 -24.82 14.29
CA SER A 158 3.21 -25.02 15.25
C SER A 158 3.54 -23.72 15.96
N LYS A 159 3.47 -23.75 17.29
CA LYS A 159 3.81 -22.60 18.13
C LYS A 159 5.30 -22.27 18.10
N GLU A 160 6.15 -23.29 18.03
CA GLU A 160 7.60 -23.16 18.03
C GLU A 160 8.10 -22.44 16.78
N LEU A 161 7.61 -22.87 15.61
CA LEU A 161 7.93 -22.23 14.35
C LEU A 161 7.32 -20.81 14.27
N ALA A 162 6.11 -20.59 14.82
CA ALA A 162 5.49 -19.27 14.88
C ALA A 162 6.32 -18.27 15.69
N ILE A 163 6.92 -18.70 16.82
CA ILE A 163 7.81 -17.86 17.62
C ILE A 163 9.07 -17.49 16.82
N MET A 164 9.63 -18.43 16.04
CA MET A 164 10.78 -18.15 15.19
C MET A 164 10.47 -17.08 14.13
N VAL A 165 9.31 -17.18 13.45
CA VAL A 165 8.85 -16.16 12.50
C VAL A 165 8.65 -14.81 13.20
N LEU A 166 8.03 -14.81 14.38
CA LEU A 166 7.82 -13.60 15.18
C LEU A 166 9.13 -12.91 15.58
N ALA A 167 10.15 -13.70 15.95
CA ALA A 167 11.47 -13.18 16.29
C ALA A 167 12.21 -12.58 15.08
N PHE A 168 11.88 -13.02 13.86
CA PHE A 168 12.47 -12.50 12.64
C PHE A 168 11.88 -11.13 12.22
N ILE A 169 10.62 -10.86 12.56
CA ILE A 169 9.92 -9.61 12.20
C ILE A 169 10.68 -8.37 12.67
N PRO A 170 11.11 -8.22 13.95
CA PRO A 170 11.83 -7.02 14.40
C PRO A 170 13.19 -6.87 13.71
N ILE A 171 13.88 -7.95 13.39
CA ILE A 171 15.16 -7.92 12.65
C ILE A 171 14.93 -7.32 11.26
N LYS A 172 13.93 -7.83 10.53
CA LYS A 172 13.53 -7.30 9.23
C LYS A 172 13.13 -5.84 9.31
N ALA A 173 12.30 -5.47 10.29
CA ALA A 173 11.82 -4.10 10.48
C ALA A 173 12.95 -3.09 10.72
N ILE A 174 13.97 -3.44 11.53
CA ILE A 174 15.13 -2.59 11.79
C ILE A 174 15.96 -2.38 10.51
N LEU A 175 16.22 -3.43 9.77
CA LEU A 175 17.01 -3.36 8.53
C LEU A 175 16.30 -2.51 7.48
N ILE A 176 15.01 -2.78 7.22
CA ILE A 176 14.23 -2.03 6.23
C ILE A 176 14.04 -0.57 6.65
N SER A 177 13.86 -0.28 7.95
CA SER A 177 13.67 1.10 8.41
C SER A 177 14.92 1.96 8.16
N LYS A 178 16.12 1.42 8.33
CA LYS A 178 17.40 2.12 8.05
C LYS A 178 17.51 2.47 6.55
N LEU A 179 17.19 1.51 5.68
CA LEU A 179 17.22 1.73 4.23
C LEU A 179 16.14 2.73 3.78
N SER A 180 14.95 2.65 4.37
CA SER A 180 13.84 3.56 4.08
C SER A 180 14.14 5.00 4.47
N LYS A 181 14.91 5.25 5.54
CA LYS A 181 15.37 6.61 5.90
C LYS A 181 16.22 7.22 4.80
N LYS A 182 17.23 6.47 4.30
CA LYS A 182 18.09 6.93 3.20
C LYS A 182 17.27 7.22 1.92
N ARG A 183 16.29 6.35 1.60
CA ARG A 183 15.41 6.59 0.47
C ARG A 183 14.59 7.87 0.64
N LYS A 184 14.09 8.14 1.84
CA LYS A 184 13.34 9.37 2.14
C LYS A 184 14.20 10.61 1.93
N GLU A 185 15.47 10.61 2.35
CA GLU A 185 16.39 11.70 2.13
C GLU A 185 16.63 11.97 0.62
N LYS A 186 16.85 10.89 -0.16
CA LYS A 186 17.00 11.03 -1.62
C LYS A 186 15.73 11.50 -2.32
N TYR A 187 14.57 11.06 -1.83
CA TYR A 187 13.27 11.54 -2.32
C TYR A 187 13.08 13.04 -2.06
N HIS A 188 13.44 13.54 -0.87
CA HIS A 188 13.39 14.98 -0.59
C HIS A 188 14.33 15.75 -1.52
N ASN A 189 15.57 15.30 -1.70
CA ASN A 189 16.50 15.91 -2.63
C ASN A 189 15.96 15.95 -4.09
N TYR A 190 15.31 14.88 -4.53
CA TYR A 190 14.63 14.86 -5.84
C TYR A 190 13.50 15.91 -5.92
N LEU A 191 12.68 16.05 -4.87
CA LEU A 191 11.62 17.05 -4.81
C LEU A 191 12.17 18.48 -4.81
N ASP A 192 13.25 18.75 -4.10
CA ASP A 192 13.90 20.06 -4.04
C ASP A 192 14.42 20.47 -5.44
N ILE A 193 15.09 19.54 -6.12
CA ILE A 193 15.60 19.76 -7.49
C ILE A 193 14.44 20.00 -8.49
N ASN A 194 13.34 19.25 -8.37
CA ASN A 194 12.15 19.48 -9.19
C ASN A 194 11.50 20.84 -8.89
N GLY A 195 11.51 21.27 -7.63
CA GLY A 195 11.04 22.59 -7.24
C GLY A 195 11.87 23.71 -7.90
N GLU A 196 13.22 23.61 -7.82
CA GLU A 196 14.13 24.54 -8.50
C GLU A 196 13.88 24.61 -10.03
N TYR A 197 13.71 23.45 -10.65
CA TYR A 197 13.39 23.36 -12.07
C TYR A 197 12.04 23.99 -12.42
N SER A 198 11.01 23.71 -11.64
CA SER A 198 9.67 24.25 -11.86
C SER A 198 9.65 25.78 -11.75
N PHE A 199 10.37 26.33 -10.77
CA PHE A 199 10.55 27.77 -10.61
C PHE A 199 11.26 28.37 -11.83
N TRP A 200 12.42 27.82 -12.19
CA TRP A 200 13.19 28.25 -13.37
C TRP A 200 12.35 28.19 -14.66
N LEU A 201 11.59 27.12 -14.85
CA LEU A 201 10.71 26.97 -16.03
C LEU A 201 9.61 28.02 -16.05
N GLY A 202 9.01 28.31 -14.90
CA GLY A 202 8.01 29.38 -14.76
C GLY A 202 8.56 30.76 -15.15
N GLU A 203 9.75 31.11 -14.63
CA GLU A 203 10.44 32.36 -15.00
C GLU A 203 10.81 32.39 -16.48
N THR A 204 11.28 31.27 -17.03
CA THR A 204 11.65 31.16 -18.46
C THR A 204 10.44 31.37 -19.37
N ILE A 205 9.27 30.81 -18.99
CA ILE A 205 8.03 30.99 -19.74
C ILE A 205 7.53 32.44 -19.62
N ALA A 206 7.58 33.03 -18.43
CA ALA A 206 7.19 34.43 -18.23
C ALA A 206 8.05 35.42 -19.03
N GLY A 207 9.35 35.12 -19.17
CA GLY A 207 10.32 35.94 -19.89
C GLY A 207 10.54 35.54 -21.38
N LEU A 208 9.59 34.88 -22.03
CA LEU A 208 9.74 34.41 -23.43
C LEU A 208 10.00 35.54 -24.43
N SER A 209 9.42 36.72 -24.20
CA SER A 209 9.64 37.90 -25.05
C SER A 209 11.09 38.35 -24.99
N GLU A 210 11.66 38.42 -23.79
CA GLU A 210 13.04 38.84 -23.53
C GLU A 210 14.02 37.86 -24.13
N ILE A 211 13.78 36.55 -23.95
CA ILE A 211 14.59 35.47 -24.51
C ILE A 211 14.68 35.58 -26.03
N ARG A 212 13.58 35.92 -26.69
CA ARG A 212 13.54 36.12 -28.15
C ARG A 212 14.24 37.41 -28.56
N ASN A 213 14.00 38.51 -27.86
CA ASN A 213 14.57 39.82 -28.17
C ASN A 213 16.09 39.84 -27.98
N PHE A 214 16.60 39.19 -26.93
CA PHE A 214 18.04 39.09 -26.66
C PHE A 214 18.72 37.92 -27.34
N GLY A 215 18.00 37.05 -28.03
CA GLY A 215 18.58 35.91 -28.78
C GLY A 215 19.23 34.82 -27.93
N ILE A 216 18.90 34.73 -26.62
CA ILE A 216 19.55 33.84 -25.65
C ILE A 216 18.90 32.42 -25.58
N LYS A 217 18.30 31.99 -26.69
CA LYS A 217 17.65 30.68 -26.76
C LYS A 217 18.59 29.50 -26.44
N LYS A 218 19.80 29.54 -27.01
CA LYS A 218 20.81 28.48 -26.84
C LYS A 218 21.32 28.38 -25.40
N GLU A 219 21.41 29.49 -24.71
CA GLU A 219 21.75 29.56 -23.29
C GLU A 219 20.65 28.89 -22.44
N LYS A 220 19.40 29.19 -22.72
CA LYS A 220 18.26 28.57 -22.04
C LYS A 220 18.13 27.07 -22.30
N GLU A 221 18.48 26.63 -23.54
CA GLU A 221 18.55 25.19 -23.84
C GLU A 221 19.65 24.48 -23.03
N LYS A 222 20.80 25.13 -22.81
CA LYS A 222 21.87 24.57 -21.95
C LYS A 222 21.44 24.49 -20.49
N GLU A 223 20.78 25.52 -19.98
CA GLU A 223 20.20 25.52 -18.61
C GLU A 223 19.18 24.37 -18.45
N LEU A 224 18.28 24.20 -19.44
CA LEU A 224 17.34 23.08 -19.45
C LEU A 224 18.03 21.73 -19.37
N MET A 225 19.06 21.51 -20.22
CA MET A 225 19.81 20.25 -20.22
C MET A 225 20.53 20.00 -18.88
N TRP A 226 21.03 21.06 -18.25
CA TRP A 226 21.66 20.97 -16.93
C TRP A 226 20.62 20.53 -15.87
N PHE A 227 19.44 21.15 -15.83
CA PHE A 227 18.35 20.75 -14.93
C PHE A 227 17.90 19.31 -15.17
N GLN A 228 17.70 18.93 -16.46
CA GLN A 228 17.27 17.57 -16.80
C GLN A 228 18.31 16.53 -16.34
N LYS A 229 19.60 16.82 -16.50
CA LYS A 229 20.67 15.93 -16.01
C LYS A 229 20.64 15.83 -14.47
N LYS A 230 20.41 16.94 -13.77
CA LYS A 230 20.33 16.98 -12.30
C LYS A 230 19.14 16.18 -11.79
N ILE A 231 17.97 16.34 -12.43
CA ILE A 231 16.74 15.60 -12.12
C ILE A 231 16.94 14.11 -12.36
N ASN A 232 17.42 13.73 -13.55
CA ASN A 232 17.63 12.34 -13.91
C ASN A 232 18.61 11.62 -12.96
N ASN A 233 19.68 12.30 -12.53
CA ASN A 233 20.61 11.73 -11.55
C ASN A 233 19.95 11.53 -10.18
N ALA A 234 19.16 12.51 -9.72
CA ALA A 234 18.45 12.40 -8.43
C ALA A 234 17.37 11.30 -8.48
N ASP A 235 16.65 11.21 -9.59
CA ASP A 235 15.66 10.15 -9.83
C ASP A 235 16.32 8.76 -9.87
N TYR A 236 17.44 8.64 -10.58
CA TYR A 236 18.22 7.41 -10.61
C TYR A 236 18.67 6.96 -9.21
N GLU A 237 19.27 7.88 -8.42
CA GLU A 237 19.69 7.56 -7.04
C GLU A 237 18.55 7.13 -6.15
N MET A 238 17.38 7.80 -6.27
CA MET A 238 16.17 7.45 -5.52
C MET A 238 15.64 6.07 -5.92
N ASN A 239 15.53 5.80 -7.21
CA ASN A 239 15.01 4.54 -7.74
C ASN A 239 15.96 3.37 -7.46
N MET A 240 17.28 3.57 -7.56
CA MET A 240 18.26 2.55 -7.17
C MET A 240 18.15 2.18 -5.69
N LEU A 241 17.97 3.15 -4.79
CA LEU A 241 17.72 2.85 -3.37
C LEU A 241 16.39 2.13 -3.14
N SER A 242 15.36 2.43 -3.94
CA SER A 242 14.09 1.71 -3.90
C SER A 242 14.28 0.24 -4.31
N GLU A 243 15.06 0.00 -5.35
CA GLU A 243 15.39 -1.34 -5.82
C GLU A 243 16.23 -2.14 -4.81
N TYR A 244 17.23 -1.49 -4.20
CA TYR A 244 17.98 -2.11 -3.10
C TYR A 244 17.08 -2.49 -1.92
N ASN A 245 16.12 -1.62 -1.55
CA ASN A 245 15.13 -1.94 -0.51
C ASN A 245 14.31 -3.19 -0.86
N GLY A 246 13.81 -3.27 -2.09
CA GLY A 246 13.05 -4.42 -2.58
C GLY A 246 13.88 -5.70 -2.59
N SER A 247 15.12 -5.61 -3.08
CA SER A 247 16.04 -6.75 -3.13
C SER A 247 16.41 -7.26 -1.74
N VAL A 248 16.69 -6.36 -0.79
CA VAL A 248 16.97 -6.73 0.62
C VAL A 248 15.73 -7.35 1.27
N ASP A 249 14.53 -6.82 1.01
CA ASP A 249 13.28 -7.40 1.52
C ASP A 249 13.09 -8.83 1.03
N THR A 250 13.25 -9.05 -0.28
CA THR A 250 13.16 -10.38 -0.91
C THR A 250 14.23 -11.33 -0.37
N PHE A 251 15.46 -10.86 -0.20
CA PHE A 251 16.55 -11.65 0.37
C PHE A 251 16.22 -12.10 1.81
N LEU A 252 15.70 -11.20 2.63
CA LEU A 252 15.32 -11.51 4.01
C LEU A 252 14.18 -12.55 4.06
N LEU A 253 13.19 -12.45 3.14
CA LEU A 253 12.14 -13.47 3.04
C LEU A 253 12.70 -14.82 2.63
N ASN A 254 13.64 -14.89 1.70
CA ASN A 254 14.30 -16.13 1.30
C ASN A 254 15.11 -16.73 2.45
N VAL A 255 15.80 -15.90 3.26
CA VAL A 255 16.51 -16.35 4.47
C VAL A 255 15.53 -16.94 5.47
N LEU A 256 14.38 -16.28 5.72
CA LEU A 256 13.34 -16.82 6.59
C LEU A 256 12.82 -18.16 6.09
N GLN A 257 12.57 -18.30 4.80
CA GLN A 257 12.13 -19.55 4.18
C GLN A 257 13.15 -20.69 4.39
N ILE A 258 14.44 -20.40 4.20
CA ILE A 258 15.51 -21.37 4.46
C ILE A 258 15.53 -21.78 5.94
N LEU A 259 15.39 -20.80 6.85
CA LEU A 259 15.33 -21.08 8.29
C LEU A 259 14.13 -21.98 8.64
N ILE A 260 12.95 -21.74 8.02
CA ILE A 260 11.78 -22.62 8.19
C ILE A 260 12.07 -24.04 7.69
N TYR A 261 12.73 -24.21 6.55
CA TYR A 261 13.07 -25.53 6.05
C TYR A 261 14.05 -26.27 6.96
N VAL A 262 15.12 -25.60 7.41
CA VAL A 262 16.13 -26.21 8.28
C VAL A 262 15.57 -26.56 9.66
N SER A 263 14.81 -25.64 10.27
CA SER A 263 14.16 -25.92 11.56
C SER A 263 13.01 -26.92 11.42
N GLY A 264 12.30 -26.87 10.30
CA GLY A 264 11.19 -27.77 9.98
C GLY A 264 11.62 -29.23 9.95
N ILE A 265 12.79 -29.56 9.38
CA ILE A 265 13.36 -30.93 9.41
C ILE A 265 13.55 -31.40 10.85
N TYR A 266 14.09 -30.54 11.72
CA TYR A 266 14.29 -30.87 13.13
C TYR A 266 12.95 -31.18 13.84
N PHE A 267 11.91 -30.39 13.57
CA PHE A 267 10.59 -30.58 14.17
C PHE A 267 9.81 -31.75 13.55
N ILE A 268 10.04 -32.11 12.30
CA ILE A 268 9.48 -33.34 11.72
C ILE A 268 10.00 -34.55 12.48
N VAL A 269 11.32 -34.61 12.73
CA VAL A 269 11.96 -35.77 13.38
C VAL A 269 11.59 -35.86 14.86
N ASN A 270 11.57 -34.73 15.58
CA ASN A 270 11.46 -34.73 17.04
C ASN A 270 10.04 -34.44 17.57
N SER A 271 9.19 -33.73 16.80
CA SER A 271 7.89 -33.25 17.29
C SER A 271 6.70 -33.74 16.45
N GLY A 272 6.94 -34.62 15.46
CA GLY A 272 5.87 -35.23 14.66
C GLY A 272 5.16 -34.26 13.72
N LEU A 273 5.77 -33.09 13.38
CA LEU A 273 5.25 -32.20 12.37
C LEU A 273 5.19 -32.90 11.01
N SER A 274 4.13 -32.60 10.22
CA SER A 274 4.01 -33.17 8.89
C SER A 274 4.79 -32.36 7.86
N VAL A 275 5.12 -32.99 6.73
CA VAL A 275 5.75 -32.30 5.60
C VAL A 275 4.83 -31.19 5.06
N GLY A 276 3.52 -31.46 4.96
CA GLY A 276 2.54 -30.46 4.56
C GLY A 276 2.46 -29.26 5.49
N SER A 277 2.75 -29.45 6.81
CA SER A 277 2.84 -28.35 7.76
C SER A 277 3.91 -27.32 7.37
N ILE A 278 5.07 -27.77 6.90
CA ILE A 278 6.15 -26.89 6.47
C ILE A 278 5.74 -26.10 5.22
N PHE A 279 5.09 -26.76 4.24
CA PHE A 279 4.56 -26.07 3.06
C PHE A 279 3.55 -24.99 3.43
N ALA A 280 2.61 -25.28 4.33
CA ALA A 280 1.66 -24.28 4.82
C ALA A 280 2.37 -23.14 5.56
N PHE A 281 3.39 -23.44 6.35
CA PHE A 281 4.19 -22.44 7.06
C PHE A 281 4.88 -21.46 6.12
N VAL A 282 5.53 -21.97 5.07
CA VAL A 282 6.17 -21.14 4.03
C VAL A 282 5.15 -20.28 3.29
N THR A 283 3.94 -20.79 3.08
CA THR A 283 2.86 -20.02 2.42
C THR A 283 2.35 -18.85 3.29
N TYR A 284 2.35 -19.01 4.62
CA TYR A 284 1.94 -17.96 5.56
C TYR A 284 3.04 -16.93 5.85
N SER A 285 4.32 -17.29 5.75
CA SER A 285 5.47 -16.42 6.07
C SER A 285 5.81 -15.43 4.95
#